data_9a666ee622241910d508f603526fabbf
#
_entry.id   9a666ee622241910d508f603526fabbf
#
_cell.length_a   1.000
_cell.length_b   1.000
_cell.length_c   1.000
_cell.angle_alpha   90.00
_cell.angle_beta   90.00
_cell.angle_gamma   90.00
#
_symmetry.space_group_name_H-M   'P 1'
#
loop_
_entity.id
_entity.type
_entity.pdbx_description
1 polymer ?
#
loop_
_entity_poly.entity_id
_entity_poly.type
_entity_poly.pdbx_seq_one_letter_code
_entity_poly.pdbx_strand_id
1 'polypeptide(L)'
;RQMCIRDRLDTTLVNDMVQSLLDMYDASGELPLWPLSAGETGTMIGYHSTSIIADAYLKGIRGYDAEHALEAMKISAEKNKKGADYYIKEGFIPTNIKKESVSCLLEFAYDDWCIAQMAKALGHMDDYETFIKRSQNFINVFDGSTRFFRGKRQDGNWETPFDPFAIGRSYTEATAWQYRFFTPHDVYGLTQLFGGREAFIADLDSLFMVTSEVVGDLVDVTGLVGQYAHGNEPSHHMAYLYS
;
A
#
# COMPACT_ATOMS: atom_id res chain seq x y z
N ARG A 1 -8.70 -7.21 -8.20
CA ARG A 1 -10.05 -7.31 -8.85
C ARG A 1 -10.41 -8.74 -9.28
N GLN A 2 -9.52 -9.49 -9.87
CA GLN A 2 -9.82 -10.90 -10.21
C GLN A 2 -10.07 -11.75 -8.96
N MET A 3 -9.35 -11.50 -7.86
CA MET A 3 -9.61 -12.15 -6.58
C MET A 3 -11.01 -11.85 -6.05
N CYS A 4 -11.47 -10.60 -6.10
CA CYS A 4 -12.81 -10.21 -5.65
C CYS A 4 -13.95 -10.85 -6.46
N ILE A 5 -13.70 -11.32 -7.67
CA ILE A 5 -14.66 -12.10 -8.45
C ILE A 5 -14.56 -13.58 -8.09
N ARG A 6 -13.33 -14.12 -7.98
CA ARG A 6 -13.06 -15.53 -7.71
C ARG A 6 -13.51 -15.96 -6.32
N ASP A 7 -13.33 -15.12 -5.31
CA ASP A 7 -13.76 -15.39 -3.94
C ASP A 7 -15.28 -15.59 -3.80
N ARG A 8 -16.05 -15.07 -4.74
CA ARG A 8 -17.51 -15.29 -4.81
C ARG A 8 -17.93 -16.48 -5.68
N LEU A 9 -17.10 -16.82 -6.68
CA LEU A 9 -17.45 -17.81 -7.69
C LEU A 9 -16.75 -19.16 -7.47
N ASP A 10 -15.54 -19.15 -6.91
CA ASP A 10 -14.74 -20.36 -6.71
C ASP A 10 -13.86 -20.24 -5.45
N THR A 11 -14.46 -20.51 -4.31
CA THR A 11 -13.79 -20.48 -3.01
C THR A 11 -12.69 -21.54 -2.87
N THR A 12 -12.82 -22.66 -3.60
CA THR A 12 -11.82 -23.74 -3.60
C THR A 12 -10.53 -23.24 -4.23
N LEU A 13 -10.63 -22.61 -5.40
CA LEU A 13 -9.47 -22.02 -6.08
C LEU A 13 -8.78 -20.94 -5.24
N VAL A 14 -9.54 -20.14 -4.48
CA VAL A 14 -8.95 -19.14 -3.59
C VAL A 14 -8.19 -19.78 -2.43
N ASN A 15 -8.70 -20.86 -1.83
CA ASN A 15 -7.96 -21.64 -0.85
C ASN A 15 -6.64 -22.17 -1.43
N ASP A 16 -6.66 -22.74 -2.63
CA ASP A 16 -5.45 -23.24 -3.30
C ASP A 16 -4.43 -22.13 -3.57
N MET A 17 -4.91 -20.94 -3.95
CA MET A 17 -4.06 -19.77 -4.13
C MET A 17 -3.40 -19.34 -2.82
N VAL A 18 -4.16 -19.24 -1.73
CA VAL A 18 -3.59 -18.91 -0.40
C VAL A 18 -2.61 -19.98 0.04
N GLN A 19 -2.95 -21.27 -0.12
CA GLN A 19 -2.03 -22.36 0.20
C GLN A 19 -0.72 -22.25 -0.60
N SER A 20 -0.79 -21.89 -1.88
CA SER A 20 0.41 -21.69 -2.70
C SER A 20 1.30 -20.54 -2.18
N LEU A 21 0.71 -19.45 -1.64
CA LEU A 21 1.48 -18.39 -0.99
C LEU A 21 2.18 -18.90 0.28
N LEU A 22 1.51 -19.74 1.07
CA LEU A 22 2.08 -20.36 2.27
C LEU A 22 3.19 -21.36 1.93
N ASP A 23 3.00 -22.18 0.89
CA ASP A 23 4.05 -23.11 0.42
C ASP A 23 5.31 -22.35 -0.04
N MET A 24 5.14 -21.18 -0.69
CA MET A 24 6.26 -20.31 -1.05
C MET A 24 6.92 -19.72 0.20
N TYR A 25 6.14 -19.31 1.20
CA TYR A 25 6.67 -18.85 2.49
C TYR A 25 7.48 -19.94 3.18
N ASP A 26 6.98 -21.17 3.25
CA ASP A 26 7.66 -22.31 3.86
C ASP A 26 9.00 -22.63 3.17
N ALA A 27 9.07 -22.42 1.86
CA ALA A 27 10.27 -22.66 1.08
C ALA A 27 11.31 -21.52 1.19
N SER A 28 10.87 -20.25 1.37
CA SER A 28 11.75 -19.07 1.29
C SER A 28 11.91 -18.32 2.61
N GLY A 29 10.97 -18.51 3.55
CA GLY A 29 10.90 -17.78 4.81
C GLY A 29 10.25 -16.39 4.72
N GLU A 30 9.69 -16.01 3.56
CA GLU A 30 8.94 -14.79 3.33
C GLU A 30 7.79 -15.07 2.36
N LEU A 31 6.65 -14.41 2.53
CA LEU A 31 5.57 -14.46 1.55
C LEU A 31 6.04 -13.81 0.24
N PRO A 32 5.62 -14.34 -0.92
CA PRO A 32 6.03 -13.78 -2.19
C PRO A 32 5.46 -12.38 -2.39
N LEU A 33 6.29 -11.52 -2.96
CA LEU A 33 5.92 -10.17 -3.36
C LEU A 33 5.58 -10.13 -4.85
N TRP A 34 6.52 -10.52 -5.69
CA TRP A 34 6.35 -10.57 -7.15
C TRP A 34 7.11 -11.75 -7.76
N PRO A 35 6.62 -12.99 -7.55
CA PRO A 35 7.30 -14.18 -8.04
C PRO A 35 7.20 -14.26 -9.55
N LEU A 36 8.30 -14.56 -10.21
CA LEU A 36 8.39 -14.79 -11.64
C LEU A 36 9.21 -16.04 -11.92
N SER A 37 8.67 -16.93 -12.74
CA SER A 37 9.29 -18.24 -13.04
C SER A 37 9.54 -19.07 -11.79
N ALA A 38 10.78 -19.22 -11.36
CA ALA A 38 11.18 -20.11 -10.29
C ALA A 38 11.55 -19.38 -8.98
N GLY A 39 11.26 -18.08 -8.83
CA GLY A 39 11.66 -17.36 -7.63
C GLY A 39 11.10 -15.96 -7.48
N GLU A 40 11.33 -15.41 -6.30
CA GLU A 40 10.99 -14.03 -5.96
C GLU A 40 11.95 -13.05 -6.64
N THR A 41 11.42 -12.00 -7.27
CA THR A 41 12.22 -10.99 -7.96
C THR A 41 12.63 -9.83 -7.07
N GLY A 42 11.89 -9.55 -6.01
CA GLY A 42 12.06 -8.37 -5.16
C GLY A 42 11.82 -7.04 -5.89
N THR A 43 11.16 -7.07 -7.03
CA THR A 43 11.02 -5.90 -7.93
C THR A 43 10.05 -4.88 -7.37
N MET A 44 8.87 -5.31 -6.93
CA MET A 44 7.80 -4.42 -6.49
C MET A 44 7.92 -4.04 -5.00
N ILE A 45 7.06 -3.14 -4.56
CA ILE A 45 6.98 -2.64 -3.18
C ILE A 45 5.80 -3.28 -2.45
N GLY A 46 5.67 -3.03 -1.15
CA GLY A 46 4.63 -3.64 -0.32
C GLY A 46 4.97 -5.06 0.13
N TYR A 47 3.99 -5.74 0.72
CA TYR A 47 3.95 -7.17 1.02
C TYR A 47 2.51 -7.70 0.85
N HIS A 48 1.99 -7.44 -0.35
CA HIS A 48 0.55 -7.55 -0.67
C HIS A 48 -0.04 -8.96 -0.64
N SER A 49 0.77 -10.02 -0.53
CA SER A 49 0.25 -11.36 -0.19
C SER A 49 -0.58 -11.32 1.10
N THR A 50 -0.27 -10.39 2.02
CA THR A 50 -1.03 -10.19 3.26
C THR A 50 -2.46 -9.74 3.00
N SER A 51 -2.66 -8.84 2.03
CA SER A 51 -3.99 -8.35 1.68
C SER A 51 -4.87 -9.46 1.07
N ILE A 52 -4.27 -10.34 0.26
CA ILE A 52 -4.96 -11.49 -0.33
C ILE A 52 -5.41 -12.47 0.74
N ILE A 53 -4.52 -12.80 1.68
CA ILE A 53 -4.78 -13.75 2.76
C ILE A 53 -5.85 -13.19 3.71
N ALA A 54 -5.70 -11.93 4.13
CA ALA A 54 -6.67 -11.27 5.02
C ALA A 54 -8.06 -11.16 4.38
N ASP A 55 -8.14 -10.77 3.10
CA ASP A 55 -9.39 -10.65 2.36
C ASP A 55 -10.11 -12.00 2.26
N ALA A 56 -9.38 -13.07 1.92
CA ALA A 56 -9.92 -14.43 1.88
C ALA A 56 -10.47 -14.85 3.26
N TYR A 57 -9.68 -14.68 4.32
CA TYR A 57 -10.06 -15.07 5.67
C TYR A 57 -11.32 -14.33 6.16
N LEU A 58 -11.37 -13.01 5.99
CA LEU A 58 -12.48 -12.16 6.43
C LEU A 58 -13.77 -12.45 5.65
N LYS A 59 -13.66 -12.91 4.42
CA LYS A 59 -14.80 -13.37 3.60
C LYS A 59 -15.25 -14.80 3.91
N GLY A 60 -14.62 -15.45 4.89
CA GLY A 60 -14.99 -16.80 5.33
C GLY A 60 -14.35 -17.95 4.54
N ILE A 61 -13.38 -17.66 3.68
CA ILE A 61 -12.57 -18.65 2.96
C ILE A 61 -11.42 -19.07 3.87
N ARG A 62 -11.52 -20.25 4.48
CA ARG A 62 -10.69 -20.68 5.60
C ARG A 62 -10.18 -22.11 5.47
N GLY A 63 -9.93 -22.57 4.24
CA GLY A 63 -9.45 -23.92 3.93
C GLY A 63 -7.93 -24.09 4.07
N TYR A 64 -7.26 -23.22 4.82
CA TYR A 64 -5.83 -23.23 5.09
C TYR A 64 -5.55 -22.97 6.58
N ASP A 65 -4.32 -23.16 7.04
CA ASP A 65 -3.92 -22.85 8.41
C ASP A 65 -3.82 -21.34 8.61
N ALA A 66 -4.82 -20.77 9.28
CA ALA A 66 -4.94 -19.34 9.47
C ALA A 66 -3.92 -18.77 10.48
N GLU A 67 -3.52 -19.57 11.48
CA GLU A 67 -2.48 -19.18 12.44
C GLU A 67 -1.11 -19.12 11.77
N HIS A 68 -0.79 -20.13 10.98
CA HIS A 68 0.41 -20.15 10.15
C HIS A 68 0.43 -18.99 9.15
N ALA A 69 -0.71 -18.69 8.53
CA ALA A 69 -0.85 -17.57 7.61
C ALA A 69 -0.60 -16.23 8.30
N LEU A 70 -1.15 -16.00 9.49
CA LEU A 70 -0.90 -14.78 10.26
C LEU A 70 0.58 -14.63 10.63
N GLU A 71 1.25 -15.71 11.05
CA GLU A 71 2.68 -15.68 11.33
C GLU A 71 3.52 -15.36 10.08
N ALA A 72 3.19 -15.96 8.93
CA ALA A 72 3.83 -15.66 7.65
C ALA A 72 3.67 -14.19 7.24
N MET A 73 2.49 -13.61 7.43
CA MET A 73 2.21 -12.20 7.18
C MET A 73 3.08 -11.28 8.05
N LYS A 74 3.16 -11.55 9.37
CA LYS A 74 3.95 -10.78 10.33
C LYS A 74 5.45 -10.82 9.98
N ILE A 75 5.99 -11.99 9.74
CA ILE A 75 7.40 -12.18 9.38
C ILE A 75 7.74 -11.45 8.08
N SER A 76 6.87 -11.52 7.08
CA SER A 76 7.09 -10.84 5.79
C SER A 76 7.08 -9.31 5.94
N ALA A 77 6.23 -8.77 6.80
CA ALA A 77 6.19 -7.34 7.10
C ALA A 77 7.48 -6.84 7.78
N GLU A 78 8.11 -7.67 8.64
CA GLU A 78 9.34 -7.31 9.37
C GLU A 78 10.60 -7.46 8.51
N LYS A 79 10.63 -8.44 7.61
CA LYS A 79 11.80 -8.75 6.78
C LYS A 79 11.92 -7.91 5.52
N ASN A 80 10.90 -7.15 5.14
CA ASN A 80 10.89 -6.40 3.89
C ASN A 80 12.08 -5.43 3.79
N LYS A 81 12.91 -5.62 2.75
CA LYS A 81 14.18 -4.88 2.55
C LYS A 81 14.00 -3.47 2.00
N LYS A 82 12.78 -3.06 1.64
CA LYS A 82 12.50 -1.74 1.06
C LYS A 82 12.24 -0.66 2.12
N GLY A 83 12.77 -0.82 3.32
CA GLY A 83 12.78 0.19 4.37
C GLY A 83 11.84 -0.11 5.54
N ALA A 84 11.41 -1.38 5.70
CA ALA A 84 10.58 -1.77 6.84
C ALA A 84 11.26 -1.49 8.19
N ASP A 85 12.58 -1.60 8.27
CA ASP A 85 13.37 -1.26 9.44
C ASP A 85 13.17 0.20 9.91
N TYR A 86 13.18 1.15 8.96
CA TYR A 86 12.88 2.55 9.25
C TYR A 86 11.39 2.77 9.53
N TYR A 87 10.51 2.18 8.72
CA TYR A 87 9.08 2.28 8.88
C TYR A 87 8.61 1.82 10.27
N ILE A 88 9.14 0.69 10.75
CA ILE A 88 8.79 0.12 12.07
C ILE A 88 9.36 0.99 13.21
N LYS A 89 10.61 1.42 13.08
CA LYS A 89 11.31 2.11 14.16
C LYS A 89 10.99 3.60 14.24
N GLU A 90 10.92 4.27 13.09
CA GLU A 90 10.85 5.73 13.00
C GLU A 90 9.47 6.23 12.56
N GLY A 91 8.59 5.31 12.11
CA GLY A 91 7.27 5.63 11.58
C GLY A 91 7.28 6.23 10.18
N PHE A 92 8.46 6.34 9.54
CA PHE A 92 8.60 6.77 8.14
C PHE A 92 9.89 6.22 7.52
N ILE A 93 9.97 6.24 6.19
CA ILE A 93 11.14 5.79 5.44
C ILE A 93 11.87 7.02 4.90
N PRO A 94 13.14 7.27 5.32
CA PRO A 94 13.89 8.43 4.87
C PRO A 94 14.20 8.40 3.36
N THR A 95 13.73 9.43 2.63
CA THR A 95 13.89 9.52 1.18
C THR A 95 15.33 9.67 0.72
N ASN A 96 16.23 10.17 1.58
CA ASN A 96 17.66 10.27 1.29
C ASN A 96 18.43 8.96 1.52
N ILE A 97 17.77 7.92 2.08
CA ILE A 97 18.35 6.60 2.33
C ILE A 97 17.73 5.55 1.39
N LYS A 98 16.42 5.59 1.23
CA LYS A 98 15.67 4.65 0.39
C LYS A 98 14.92 5.39 -0.71
N LYS A 99 15.02 4.88 -1.93
CA LYS A 99 14.14 5.31 -3.02
C LYS A 99 12.71 4.84 -2.76
N GLU A 100 11.75 5.42 -3.46
CA GLU A 100 10.34 5.02 -3.40
C GLU A 100 9.74 5.06 -1.99
N SER A 101 10.33 5.88 -1.11
CA SER A 101 10.06 5.90 0.33
C SER A 101 8.61 6.20 0.68
N VAL A 102 7.94 7.06 -0.08
CA VAL A 102 6.53 7.42 0.13
C VAL A 102 5.63 6.26 -0.28
N SER A 103 5.82 5.73 -1.50
CA SER A 103 5.03 4.60 -1.98
C SER A 103 5.18 3.38 -1.07
N CYS A 104 6.41 3.01 -0.71
CA CYS A 104 6.66 1.91 0.22
C CYS A 104 5.92 2.10 1.55
N LEU A 105 6.00 3.29 2.14
CA LEU A 105 5.34 3.58 3.41
C LEU A 105 3.83 3.46 3.32
N LEU A 106 3.22 4.03 2.27
CA LEU A 106 1.78 4.03 2.10
C LEU A 106 1.24 2.60 1.90
N GLU A 107 1.95 1.80 1.12
CA GLU A 107 1.56 0.40 0.88
C GLU A 107 1.81 -0.48 2.11
N PHE A 108 2.90 -0.27 2.85
CA PHE A 108 3.11 -0.94 4.14
C PHE A 108 2.02 -0.59 5.15
N ALA A 109 1.55 0.65 5.18
CA ALA A 109 0.47 1.06 6.08
C ALA A 109 -0.85 0.33 5.75
N TYR A 110 -1.16 0.14 4.48
CA TYR A 110 -2.29 -0.66 4.05
C TYR A 110 -2.13 -2.15 4.39
N ASP A 111 -0.97 -2.72 4.11
CA ASP A 111 -0.67 -4.13 4.40
C ASP A 111 -0.72 -4.41 5.90
N ASP A 112 -0.18 -3.51 6.74
CA ASP A 112 -0.27 -3.61 8.20
C ASP A 112 -1.72 -3.54 8.69
N TRP A 113 -2.56 -2.73 8.07
CA TRP A 113 -3.99 -2.74 8.37
C TRP A 113 -4.62 -4.10 8.06
N CYS A 114 -4.25 -4.73 6.95
CA CYS A 114 -4.71 -6.08 6.60
C CYS A 114 -4.30 -7.12 7.64
N ILE A 115 -3.04 -7.08 8.11
CA ILE A 115 -2.54 -7.94 9.19
C ILE A 115 -3.34 -7.70 10.47
N ALA A 116 -3.57 -6.43 10.83
CA ALA A 116 -4.35 -6.09 12.01
C ALA A 116 -5.77 -6.66 11.95
N GLN A 117 -6.46 -6.57 10.81
CA GLN A 117 -7.81 -7.11 10.69
C GLN A 117 -7.85 -8.63 10.85
N MET A 118 -6.87 -9.35 10.28
CA MET A 118 -6.77 -10.80 10.44
C MET A 118 -6.42 -11.18 11.87
N ALA A 119 -5.45 -10.50 12.51
CA ALA A 119 -5.09 -10.71 13.91
C ALA A 119 -6.29 -10.52 14.84
N LYS A 120 -7.07 -9.45 14.64
CA LYS A 120 -8.31 -9.21 15.39
C LYS A 120 -9.32 -10.34 15.21
N ALA A 121 -9.50 -10.81 13.99
CA ALA A 121 -10.46 -11.88 13.68
C ALA A 121 -10.06 -13.24 14.27
N LEU A 122 -8.76 -13.48 14.48
CA LEU A 122 -8.19 -14.64 15.16
C LEU A 122 -8.12 -14.47 16.70
N GLY A 123 -8.31 -13.26 17.22
CA GLY A 123 -8.25 -12.97 18.67
C GLY A 123 -6.86 -12.57 19.18
N HIS A 124 -5.88 -12.36 18.31
CA HIS A 124 -4.53 -11.90 18.64
C HIS A 124 -4.49 -10.38 18.85
N MET A 125 -4.97 -9.93 19.99
CA MET A 125 -5.18 -8.49 20.25
C MET A 125 -3.88 -7.69 20.36
N ASP A 126 -2.80 -8.26 20.84
CA ASP A 126 -1.49 -7.58 20.91
C ASP A 126 -0.93 -7.30 19.50
N ASP A 127 -1.06 -8.27 18.60
CA ASP A 127 -0.73 -8.10 17.20
C ASP A 127 -1.64 -7.05 16.53
N TYR A 128 -2.96 -7.13 16.81
CA TYR A 128 -3.91 -6.12 16.33
C TYR A 128 -3.49 -4.69 16.73
N GLU A 129 -3.18 -4.47 18.01
CA GLU A 129 -2.78 -3.14 18.50
C GLU A 129 -1.47 -2.66 17.86
N THR A 130 -0.53 -3.57 17.66
CA THR A 130 0.75 -3.25 17.01
C THR A 130 0.56 -2.83 15.57
N PHE A 131 -0.11 -3.63 14.78
CA PHE A 131 -0.25 -3.40 13.34
C PHE A 131 -1.27 -2.30 13.02
N ILE A 132 -2.35 -2.16 13.79
CA ILE A 132 -3.30 -1.04 13.59
C ILE A 132 -2.66 0.32 13.89
N LYS A 133 -1.74 0.39 14.86
CA LYS A 133 -0.96 1.59 15.13
C LYS A 133 0.00 1.91 13.98
N ARG A 134 0.71 0.91 13.47
CA ARG A 134 1.65 1.07 12.36
C ARG A 134 0.93 1.49 11.07
N SER A 135 -0.28 1.00 10.84
CA SER A 135 -1.09 1.38 9.68
C SER A 135 -1.40 2.88 9.60
N GLN A 136 -1.24 3.63 10.71
CA GLN A 136 -1.41 5.07 10.75
C GLN A 136 -0.14 5.86 10.37
N ASN A 137 0.96 5.20 10.07
CA ASN A 137 2.22 5.86 9.75
C ASN A 137 2.16 6.75 8.49
N PHE A 138 1.14 6.59 7.63
CA PHE A 138 0.91 7.49 6.49
C PHE A 138 0.82 8.97 6.90
N ILE A 139 0.34 9.26 8.11
CA ILE A 139 0.23 10.62 8.65
C ILE A 139 1.61 11.32 8.70
N ASN A 140 2.68 10.56 8.98
CA ASN A 140 4.03 11.09 9.16
C ASN A 140 4.65 11.67 7.89
N VAL A 141 4.14 11.31 6.72
CA VAL A 141 4.62 11.79 5.42
C VAL A 141 3.60 12.68 4.70
N PHE A 142 2.49 13.01 5.34
CA PHE A 142 1.53 13.96 4.81
C PHE A 142 1.96 15.40 5.11
N ASP A 143 2.23 16.18 4.09
CA ASP A 143 2.54 17.61 4.22
C ASP A 143 1.25 18.44 4.08
N GLY A 144 0.72 18.89 5.19
CA GLY A 144 -0.50 19.69 5.25
C GLY A 144 -0.40 21.03 4.50
N SER A 145 0.81 21.57 4.26
CA SER A 145 0.99 22.83 3.51
C SER A 145 0.77 22.64 2.00
N THR A 146 1.09 21.46 1.47
CA THR A 146 0.91 21.12 0.05
C THR A 146 -0.25 20.16 -0.17
N ARG A 147 -0.71 19.48 0.88
CA ARG A 147 -1.70 18.40 0.86
C ARG A 147 -1.29 17.23 -0.04
N PHE A 148 0.00 16.90 -0.01
CA PHE A 148 0.57 15.71 -0.65
C PHE A 148 1.32 14.86 0.37
N PHE A 149 1.38 13.57 0.12
CA PHE A 149 2.37 12.71 0.73
C PHE A 149 3.73 13.02 0.10
N ARG A 150 4.71 13.39 0.93
CA ARG A 150 6.02 13.85 0.45
C ARG A 150 7.16 13.05 1.05
N GLY A 151 8.25 12.97 0.31
CA GLY A 151 9.50 12.44 0.81
C GLY A 151 10.00 13.23 2.01
N LYS A 152 10.33 12.52 3.10
CA LYS A 152 10.87 13.09 4.33
C LYS A 152 12.29 12.55 4.51
N ARG A 153 13.23 13.44 4.79
CA ARG A 153 14.63 13.09 5.03
C ARG A 153 14.82 12.60 6.46
N GLN A 154 15.92 11.90 6.71
CA GLN A 154 16.23 11.37 8.06
C GLN A 154 16.30 12.45 9.14
N ASP A 155 16.66 13.68 8.79
CA ASP A 155 16.67 14.83 9.68
C ASP A 155 15.28 15.42 9.98
N GLY A 156 14.21 14.79 9.45
CA GLY A 156 12.83 15.22 9.62
C GLY A 156 12.37 16.30 8.65
N ASN A 157 13.25 16.87 7.82
CA ASN A 157 12.90 17.88 6.84
C ASN A 157 12.27 17.28 5.59
N TRP A 158 11.35 18.01 4.96
CA TRP A 158 10.79 17.63 3.67
C TRP A 158 11.85 17.65 2.56
N GLU A 159 11.75 16.70 1.64
CA GLU A 159 12.60 16.70 0.45
C GLU A 159 12.29 17.92 -0.44
N THR A 160 13.36 18.59 -0.89
CA THR A 160 13.27 19.77 -1.77
C THR A 160 14.29 19.64 -2.92
N PRO A 161 13.96 20.15 -4.13
CA PRO A 161 12.67 20.72 -4.52
C PRO A 161 11.57 19.67 -4.60
N PHE A 162 10.30 20.07 -4.45
CA PHE A 162 9.14 19.21 -4.62
C PHE A 162 8.38 19.63 -5.87
N ASP A 163 8.23 18.68 -6.80
CA ASP A 163 7.40 18.80 -7.99
C ASP A 163 6.39 17.64 -7.98
N PRO A 164 5.07 17.91 -7.82
CA PRO A 164 4.08 16.86 -7.75
C PRO A 164 3.84 16.12 -9.08
N PHE A 165 4.37 16.62 -10.20
CA PHE A 165 4.29 16.01 -11.53
C PHE A 165 5.54 15.19 -11.88
N ALA A 166 6.59 15.25 -11.05
CA ALA A 166 7.81 14.48 -11.28
C ALA A 166 7.60 12.99 -10.96
N ILE A 167 8.05 12.14 -11.90
CA ILE A 167 8.00 10.68 -11.78
C ILE A 167 9.17 10.16 -10.97
N GLY A 168 8.92 9.08 -10.22
CA GLY A 168 9.95 8.35 -9.49
C GLY A 168 10.37 9.04 -8.20
N ARG A 169 11.68 8.96 -7.86
CA ARG A 169 12.26 9.42 -6.60
C ARG A 169 11.61 8.76 -5.38
N SER A 170 10.58 9.39 -4.82
CA SER A 170 9.84 8.89 -3.65
C SER A 170 8.62 8.04 -4.01
N TYR A 171 8.27 7.93 -5.29
CA TYR A 171 7.09 7.23 -5.79
C TYR A 171 7.47 6.14 -6.80
N THR A 172 6.88 4.97 -6.66
CA THR A 172 7.08 3.83 -7.56
C THR A 172 6.22 4.01 -8.80
N GLU A 173 6.84 4.09 -9.98
CA GLU A 173 6.15 4.18 -11.29
C GLU A 173 5.04 5.25 -11.31
N ALA A 174 5.21 6.34 -10.55
CA ALA A 174 4.15 7.30 -10.31
C ALA A 174 4.65 8.70 -10.01
N THR A 175 3.73 9.65 -10.02
CA THR A 175 3.88 11.00 -9.49
C THR A 175 3.28 11.11 -8.08
N ALA A 176 3.51 12.25 -7.40
CA ALA A 176 2.87 12.51 -6.12
C ALA A 176 1.34 12.55 -6.21
N TRP A 177 0.79 12.99 -7.35
CA TRP A 177 -0.65 13.00 -7.61
C TRP A 177 -1.28 11.61 -7.56
N GLN A 178 -0.57 10.59 -8.09
CA GLN A 178 -1.08 9.23 -8.20
C GLN A 178 -1.04 8.46 -6.88
N TYR A 179 -0.27 8.94 -5.90
CA TYR A 179 -0.29 8.43 -4.52
C TYR A 179 -1.04 9.34 -3.53
N ARG A 180 -1.52 10.51 -3.97
CA ARG A 180 -2.13 11.54 -3.10
C ARG A 180 -3.32 11.03 -2.29
N PHE A 181 -4.05 10.07 -2.81
CA PHE A 181 -5.25 9.51 -2.19
C PHE A 181 -5.08 8.03 -1.82
N PHE A 182 -3.84 7.54 -1.81
CA PHE A 182 -3.57 6.13 -1.51
C PHE A 182 -3.55 5.87 0.00
N THR A 183 -4.74 5.84 0.58
CA THR A 183 -4.98 5.39 1.96
C THR A 183 -6.32 4.63 2.00
N PRO A 184 -6.42 3.50 1.26
CA PRO A 184 -7.70 2.79 1.09
C PRO A 184 -8.27 2.23 2.38
N HIS A 185 -7.44 2.06 3.41
CA HIS A 185 -7.81 1.52 4.71
C HIS A 185 -8.35 2.58 5.69
N ASP A 186 -8.09 3.87 5.44
CA ASP A 186 -8.55 4.96 6.31
C ASP A 186 -8.90 6.23 5.52
N VAL A 187 -9.93 6.13 4.69
CA VAL A 187 -10.45 7.25 3.89
C VAL A 187 -10.96 8.38 4.80
N TYR A 188 -11.52 8.05 5.96
CA TYR A 188 -11.97 9.05 6.92
C TYR A 188 -10.79 9.85 7.48
N GLY A 189 -9.75 9.19 7.97
CA GLY A 189 -8.53 9.85 8.46
C GLY A 189 -7.88 10.71 7.38
N LEU A 190 -7.80 10.19 6.15
CA LEU A 190 -7.30 10.96 5.00
C LEU A 190 -8.13 12.22 4.77
N THR A 191 -9.46 12.12 4.78
CA THR A 191 -10.35 13.26 4.62
C THR A 191 -10.11 14.35 5.68
N GLN A 192 -9.84 13.96 6.93
CA GLN A 192 -9.49 14.92 7.99
C GLN A 192 -8.15 15.62 7.73
N LEU A 193 -7.15 14.90 7.21
CA LEU A 193 -5.85 15.50 6.84
C LEU A 193 -5.99 16.56 5.74
N PHE A 194 -6.96 16.40 4.82
CA PHE A 194 -7.27 17.39 3.78
C PHE A 194 -8.02 18.61 4.32
N GLY A 195 -8.48 18.58 5.55
CA GLY A 195 -9.26 19.68 6.15
C GLY A 195 -10.77 19.49 6.09
N GLY A 196 -11.23 18.26 5.86
CA GLY A 196 -12.64 17.88 5.82
C GLY A 196 -13.16 17.54 4.41
N ARG A 197 -14.41 17.09 4.36
CA ARG A 197 -15.02 16.52 3.16
C ARG A 197 -15.00 17.46 1.94
N GLU A 198 -15.33 18.73 2.13
CA GLU A 198 -15.39 19.69 1.02
C GLU A 198 -14.01 19.93 0.39
N ALA A 199 -12.98 20.12 1.22
CA ALA A 199 -11.61 20.27 0.76
C ALA A 199 -11.10 18.99 0.08
N PHE A 200 -11.42 17.83 0.65
CA PHE A 200 -11.05 16.53 0.07
C PHE A 200 -11.66 16.33 -1.32
N ILE A 201 -12.96 16.63 -1.50
CA ILE A 201 -13.62 16.51 -2.81
C ILE A 201 -13.02 17.50 -3.82
N ALA A 202 -12.76 18.76 -3.43
CA ALA A 202 -12.15 19.74 -4.33
C ALA A 202 -10.74 19.31 -4.79
N ASP A 203 -9.96 18.69 -3.90
CA ASP A 203 -8.66 18.13 -4.25
C ASP A 203 -8.77 16.86 -5.10
N LEU A 204 -9.80 16.04 -4.88
CA LEU A 204 -10.09 14.87 -5.70
C LEU A 204 -10.53 15.26 -7.11
N ASP A 205 -11.38 16.30 -7.26
CA ASP A 205 -11.72 16.88 -8.57
C ASP A 205 -10.45 17.36 -9.29
N SER A 206 -9.54 17.99 -8.56
CA SER A 206 -8.29 18.47 -9.13
C SER A 206 -7.45 17.34 -9.76
N LEU A 207 -7.46 16.13 -9.17
CA LEU A 207 -6.76 14.97 -9.74
C LEU A 207 -7.16 14.68 -11.19
N PHE A 208 -8.45 14.85 -11.51
CA PHE A 208 -9.00 14.58 -12.85
C PHE A 208 -8.92 15.79 -13.80
N MET A 209 -8.68 16.99 -13.26
CA MET A 209 -8.75 18.24 -14.03
C MET A 209 -7.38 18.86 -14.35
N VAL A 210 -6.33 18.55 -13.60
CA VAL A 210 -4.98 19.07 -13.86
C VAL A 210 -4.42 18.49 -15.16
N THR A 211 -3.31 19.05 -15.65
CA THR A 211 -2.64 18.54 -16.85
C THR A 211 -2.26 17.07 -16.71
N SER A 212 -2.33 16.33 -17.80
CA SER A 212 -1.81 14.96 -17.88
C SER A 212 -0.31 14.89 -18.19
N GLU A 213 0.34 16.04 -18.34
CA GLU A 213 1.80 16.10 -18.53
C GLU A 213 2.51 15.69 -17.22
N VAL A 214 3.63 15.00 -17.38
CA VAL A 214 4.47 14.53 -16.30
C VAL A 214 5.93 14.91 -16.56
N VAL A 215 6.72 15.02 -15.53
CA VAL A 215 8.15 15.33 -15.62
C VAL A 215 8.95 14.05 -15.38
N GLY A 216 9.59 13.55 -16.45
CA GLY A 216 10.34 12.31 -16.47
C GLY A 216 9.71 11.25 -17.37
N ASP A 217 10.32 10.07 -17.42
CA ASP A 217 9.88 8.97 -18.26
C ASP A 217 8.85 8.10 -17.53
N LEU A 218 7.69 7.93 -18.13
CA LEU A 218 6.60 7.07 -17.68
C LEU A 218 6.60 5.80 -18.53
N VAL A 219 7.19 4.73 -18.04
CA VAL A 219 7.37 3.52 -18.84
C VAL A 219 6.07 2.70 -18.92
N ASP A 220 5.33 2.58 -17.84
CA ASP A 220 4.20 1.63 -17.72
C ASP A 220 2.84 2.27 -17.41
N VAL A 221 2.76 3.60 -17.29
CA VAL A 221 1.52 4.30 -16.95
C VAL A 221 0.91 4.92 -18.21
N THR A 222 -0.26 4.47 -18.59
CA THR A 222 -1.00 4.95 -19.75
C THR A 222 -2.44 5.33 -19.39
N GLY A 223 -3.11 6.07 -20.26
CA GLY A 223 -4.53 6.39 -20.12
C GLY A 223 -4.80 7.37 -19.00
N LEU A 224 -3.96 8.40 -18.85
CA LEU A 224 -4.15 9.45 -17.85
C LEU A 224 -5.40 10.29 -18.17
N VAL A 225 -6.19 10.56 -17.11
CA VAL A 225 -7.25 11.57 -17.09
C VAL A 225 -6.86 12.58 -16.01
N GLY A 226 -6.37 13.76 -16.41
CA GLY A 226 -5.59 14.58 -15.49
C GLY A 226 -4.37 13.80 -15.01
N GLN A 227 -4.21 13.68 -13.72
CA GLN A 227 -3.17 12.83 -13.12
C GLN A 227 -3.72 11.47 -12.61
N TYR A 228 -4.99 11.17 -12.84
CA TYR A 228 -5.56 9.86 -12.54
C TYR A 228 -5.04 8.82 -13.54
N ALA A 229 -4.31 7.84 -13.03
CA ALA A 229 -3.70 6.76 -13.81
C ALA A 229 -4.51 5.46 -13.67
N HIS A 230 -5.56 5.29 -14.48
CA HIS A 230 -6.39 4.08 -14.41
C HIS A 230 -5.62 2.79 -14.75
N GLY A 231 -4.58 2.89 -15.55
CA GLY A 231 -3.71 1.75 -15.91
C GLY A 231 -2.81 1.27 -14.78
N ASN A 232 -2.66 2.04 -13.68
CA ASN A 232 -1.83 1.67 -12.55
C ASN A 232 -2.67 1.40 -11.30
N GLU A 233 -2.40 0.30 -10.60
CA GLU A 233 -3.18 -0.25 -9.51
C GLU A 233 -3.40 0.71 -8.34
N PRO A 234 -2.42 1.51 -7.89
CA PRO A 234 -2.59 2.47 -6.78
C PRO A 234 -3.72 3.47 -7.00
N SER A 235 -4.10 3.73 -8.25
CA SER A 235 -5.15 4.70 -8.59
C SER A 235 -6.56 4.10 -8.66
N HIS A 236 -6.71 2.79 -8.72
CA HIS A 236 -8.00 2.14 -9.05
C HIS A 236 -9.16 2.49 -8.13
N HIS A 237 -8.91 2.72 -6.84
CA HIS A 237 -9.94 3.06 -5.86
C HIS A 237 -10.39 4.53 -5.92
N MET A 238 -9.56 5.42 -6.48
CA MET A 238 -9.74 6.87 -6.36
C MET A 238 -11.03 7.37 -7.00
N ALA A 239 -11.43 6.80 -8.15
CA ALA A 239 -12.69 7.16 -8.81
C ALA A 239 -13.94 6.83 -7.98
N TYR A 240 -13.82 5.97 -6.96
CA TYR A 240 -14.92 5.56 -6.08
C TYR A 240 -14.94 6.34 -4.75
N LEU A 241 -13.99 7.26 -4.52
CA LEU A 241 -13.93 8.06 -3.29
C LEU A 241 -15.00 9.14 -3.20
N TYR A 242 -15.78 9.35 -4.26
CA TYR A 242 -16.95 10.24 -4.25
C TYR A 242 -18.20 9.64 -3.58
N SER A 243 -18.22 8.31 -3.37
CA SER A 243 -19.41 7.59 -2.86
C SER A 243 -19.57 7.65 -1.33
#